data_2c43c16bf08c2eb3092945b24ea7fef1
#
_entry.id   2c43c16bf08c2eb3092945b24ea7fef1
#
_cell.length_a   1.000
_cell.length_b   1.000
_cell.length_c   1.000
_cell.angle_alpha   90.00
_cell.angle_beta   90.00
_cell.angle_gamma   90.00
#
_symmetry.space_group_name_H-M   'P 1'
#
loop_
_entity.id
_entity.type
_entity.pdbx_description
1 polymer ?
#
loop_
_entity_poly.entity_id
_entity_poly.type
_entity_poly.pdbx_seq_one_letter_code
_entity_poly.pdbx_strand_id
1 'polypeptide(L)'
;LWSRLASRVFVVLGRFEAQNADELYDSVYDIAWETIIRPGATIAITARGVTEQLRNTRFSALRAKDALCDRLAETTGRRADVDAADPDVHLLLSLRQCRASISLDLSGDPLFKRLTPAATRAGEGAHVLRPDYAALVLAQVGWTALCERELTADDYENEALPTLIDASCAGGGLLLEAVNILTDRAPGAARERWGFEGWQLHDAALWEQLLAEAREREAAARERQARIVAVDVDPAARKTAERMVKCAGYKRFVDFCAAKSATVLD
;
A
#
# COMPACT_ATOMS: atom_id res chain seq x y z
N LEU A 1 1.00 -2.61 7.47
CA LEU A 1 1.84 -1.46 7.82
C LEU A 1 3.20 -1.50 7.12
N TRP A 2 3.92 -2.63 7.19
CA TRP A 2 5.33 -2.75 6.77
C TRP A 2 5.55 -3.22 5.33
N SER A 3 4.53 -3.75 4.64
CA SER A 3 4.73 -4.28 3.29
C SER A 3 4.98 -3.17 2.27
N ARG A 4 6.13 -3.25 1.58
CA ARG A 4 6.50 -2.35 0.48
C ARG A 4 6.07 -2.87 -0.89
N LEU A 5 5.91 -4.19 -1.02
CA LEU A 5 5.68 -4.87 -2.31
C LEU A 5 4.22 -5.25 -2.54
N ALA A 6 3.46 -5.54 -1.48
CA ALA A 6 2.05 -5.89 -1.62
C ALA A 6 1.24 -4.70 -2.14
N SER A 7 0.38 -4.95 -3.13
CA SER A 7 -0.57 -3.94 -3.59
C SER A 7 -1.81 -3.88 -2.70
N ARG A 8 -2.29 -5.05 -2.25
CA ARG A 8 -3.42 -5.21 -1.32
C ARG A 8 -3.25 -6.47 -0.49
N VAL A 9 -3.85 -6.48 0.69
CA VAL A 9 -3.90 -7.63 1.60
C VAL A 9 -5.37 -7.96 1.88
N PHE A 10 -5.71 -9.24 1.74
CA PHE A 10 -7.07 -9.74 1.93
C PHE A 10 -7.11 -10.87 2.95
N VAL A 11 -8.14 -10.87 3.80
CA VAL A 11 -8.51 -12.02 4.61
C VAL A 11 -9.65 -12.74 3.90
N VAL A 12 -9.45 -14.00 3.55
CA VAL A 12 -10.49 -14.82 2.92
C VAL A 12 -11.48 -15.26 4.00
N LEU A 13 -12.72 -14.79 3.90
CA LEU A 13 -13.80 -15.08 4.83
C LEU A 13 -14.54 -16.38 4.48
N GLY A 14 -14.68 -16.64 3.17
CA GLY A 14 -15.35 -17.85 2.69
C GLY A 14 -14.89 -18.23 1.28
N ARG A 15 -14.92 -19.55 1.03
CA ARG A 15 -14.76 -20.14 -0.30
C ARG A 15 -15.89 -21.13 -0.49
N PHE A 16 -16.60 -21.02 -1.61
CA PHE A 16 -17.78 -21.82 -1.88
C PHE A 16 -17.97 -22.00 -3.39
N GLU A 17 -18.83 -22.90 -3.78
CA GLU A 17 -19.30 -23.02 -5.17
C GLU A 17 -20.50 -22.08 -5.36
N ALA A 18 -20.55 -21.42 -6.50
CA ALA A 18 -21.67 -20.58 -6.90
C ALA A 18 -21.78 -20.60 -8.42
N GLN A 19 -22.69 -21.40 -8.92
CA GLN A 19 -22.97 -21.52 -10.35
C GLN A 19 -23.93 -20.41 -10.79
N ASN A 20 -24.89 -20.07 -9.97
CA ASN A 20 -25.96 -19.09 -10.23
C ASN A 20 -26.14 -18.08 -9.11
N ALA A 21 -27.09 -17.16 -9.28
CA ALA A 21 -27.33 -16.08 -8.35
C ALA A 21 -27.91 -16.54 -7.00
N ASP A 22 -28.66 -17.63 -6.98
CA ASP A 22 -29.27 -18.13 -5.76
C ASP A 22 -28.25 -18.85 -4.90
N GLU A 23 -27.43 -19.73 -5.49
CA GLU A 23 -26.31 -20.35 -4.80
C GLU A 23 -25.30 -19.32 -4.26
N LEU A 24 -25.04 -18.24 -5.01
CA LEU A 24 -24.21 -17.15 -4.54
C LEU A 24 -24.83 -16.46 -3.32
N TYR A 25 -26.12 -16.19 -3.37
CA TYR A 25 -26.85 -15.55 -2.26
C TYR A 25 -26.81 -16.43 -1.01
N ASP A 26 -27.21 -17.71 -1.13
CA ASP A 26 -27.30 -18.63 0.01
C ASP A 26 -25.91 -18.82 0.66
N SER A 27 -24.87 -19.01 -0.14
CA SER A 27 -23.50 -19.18 0.39
C SER A 27 -22.97 -17.92 1.09
N VAL A 28 -23.31 -16.74 0.61
CA VAL A 28 -22.93 -15.48 1.26
C VAL A 28 -23.76 -15.22 2.50
N TYR A 29 -25.04 -15.57 2.49
CA TYR A 29 -25.94 -15.45 3.61
C TYR A 29 -25.52 -16.35 4.80
N ASP A 30 -25.00 -17.54 4.53
CA ASP A 30 -24.56 -18.50 5.55
C ASP A 30 -23.30 -18.04 6.33
N ILE A 31 -22.58 -17.04 5.86
CA ILE A 31 -21.45 -16.47 6.58
C ILE A 31 -21.94 -15.70 7.81
N ALA A 32 -21.30 -15.91 8.96
CA ALA A 32 -21.66 -15.25 10.22
C ALA A 32 -21.19 -13.78 10.26
N TRP A 33 -21.80 -12.94 9.43
CA TRP A 33 -21.42 -11.52 9.27
C TRP A 33 -21.45 -10.72 10.57
N GLU A 34 -22.32 -11.06 11.48
CA GLU A 34 -22.48 -10.47 12.81
C GLU A 34 -21.23 -10.64 13.69
N THR A 35 -20.35 -11.60 13.36
CA THR A 35 -19.06 -11.81 14.04
C THR A 35 -17.89 -11.13 13.32
N ILE A 36 -18.11 -10.65 12.11
CA ILE A 36 -17.09 -10.09 11.23
C ILE A 36 -17.20 -8.58 11.16
N ILE A 37 -18.40 -8.04 11.02
CA ILE A 37 -18.66 -6.62 10.79
C ILE A 37 -19.09 -5.98 12.10
N ARG A 38 -18.40 -4.91 12.47
CA ARG A 38 -18.73 -4.14 13.66
C ARG A 38 -20.12 -3.51 13.53
N PRO A 39 -20.95 -3.54 14.58
CA PRO A 39 -22.26 -2.87 14.55
C PRO A 39 -22.15 -1.40 14.13
N GLY A 40 -22.91 -1.02 13.12
CA GLY A 40 -22.94 0.35 12.60
C GLY A 40 -21.86 0.68 11.57
N ALA A 41 -20.95 -0.24 11.25
CA ALA A 41 -19.99 -0.04 10.17
C ALA A 41 -20.68 -0.05 8.80
N THR A 42 -20.24 0.84 7.92
CA THR A 42 -20.65 0.88 6.52
C THR A 42 -19.92 -0.16 5.70
N ILE A 43 -20.57 -0.70 4.67
CA ILE A 43 -20.01 -1.75 3.84
C ILE A 43 -20.01 -1.37 2.36
N ALA A 44 -19.06 -1.92 1.60
CA ALA A 44 -19.15 -2.02 0.16
C ALA A 44 -18.66 -3.39 -0.33
N ILE A 45 -19.28 -3.91 -1.38
CA ILE A 45 -18.85 -5.13 -2.05
C ILE A 45 -18.49 -4.80 -3.50
N THR A 46 -17.28 -5.18 -3.91
CA THR A 46 -16.88 -5.21 -5.32
C THR A 46 -16.72 -6.65 -5.78
N ALA A 47 -16.98 -6.91 -7.06
CA ALA A 47 -16.78 -8.24 -7.63
C ALA A 47 -15.78 -8.20 -8.78
N ARG A 48 -14.99 -9.26 -8.92
CA ARG A 48 -14.10 -9.50 -10.05
C ARG A 48 -14.26 -10.92 -10.58
N GLY A 49 -13.99 -11.06 -11.86
CA GLY A 49 -14.21 -12.31 -12.57
C GLY A 49 -15.68 -12.57 -12.89
N VAL A 50 -15.93 -13.59 -13.65
CA VAL A 50 -17.27 -14.00 -14.10
C VAL A 50 -17.35 -15.52 -14.16
N THR A 51 -18.59 -16.04 -14.12
CA THR A 51 -18.90 -17.45 -14.40
C THR A 51 -19.82 -17.52 -15.63
N GLU A 52 -20.20 -18.71 -16.04
CA GLU A 52 -21.15 -18.87 -17.16
C GLU A 52 -22.49 -18.17 -16.91
N GLN A 53 -22.99 -18.20 -15.69
CA GLN A 53 -24.29 -17.61 -15.35
C GLN A 53 -24.16 -16.25 -14.66
N LEU A 54 -23.05 -15.97 -13.95
CA LEU A 54 -22.77 -14.70 -13.28
C LEU A 54 -21.83 -13.84 -14.14
N ARG A 55 -22.35 -13.33 -15.27
CA ARG A 55 -21.58 -12.58 -16.27
C ARG A 55 -21.43 -11.09 -15.96
N ASN A 56 -22.20 -10.57 -15.01
CA ASN A 56 -22.19 -9.16 -14.66
C ASN A 56 -21.65 -9.01 -13.22
N THR A 57 -20.45 -8.46 -13.10
CA THR A 57 -19.77 -8.27 -11.80
C THR A 57 -20.57 -7.33 -10.88
N ARG A 58 -21.21 -6.28 -11.42
CA ARG A 58 -22.05 -5.39 -10.64
C ARG A 58 -23.29 -6.10 -10.06
N PHE A 59 -23.92 -6.93 -10.87
CA PHE A 59 -25.05 -7.75 -10.40
C PHE A 59 -24.62 -8.73 -9.32
N SER A 60 -23.48 -9.43 -9.53
CA SER A 60 -22.94 -10.37 -8.53
C SER A 60 -22.59 -9.68 -7.21
N ALA A 61 -21.99 -8.48 -7.26
CA ALA A 61 -21.69 -7.68 -6.08
C ALA A 61 -22.98 -7.26 -5.33
N LEU A 62 -24.02 -6.83 -6.07
CA LEU A 62 -25.30 -6.46 -5.47
C LEU A 62 -26.00 -7.67 -4.82
N ARG A 63 -25.98 -8.83 -5.47
CA ARG A 63 -26.58 -10.06 -4.93
C ARG A 63 -25.90 -10.50 -3.64
N ALA A 64 -24.56 -10.48 -3.60
CA ALA A 64 -23.79 -10.75 -2.39
C ALA A 64 -24.05 -9.73 -1.28
N LYS A 65 -24.18 -8.44 -1.64
CA LYS A 65 -24.51 -7.37 -0.69
C LYS A 65 -25.92 -7.59 -0.08
N ASP A 66 -26.90 -7.97 -0.91
CA ASP A 66 -28.26 -8.23 -0.42
C ASP A 66 -28.26 -9.39 0.58
N ALA A 67 -27.60 -10.50 0.29
CA ALA A 67 -27.45 -11.64 1.19
C ALA A 67 -26.81 -11.26 2.53
N LEU A 68 -25.73 -10.49 2.51
CA LEU A 68 -25.07 -9.98 3.71
C LEU A 68 -26.00 -9.08 4.54
N CYS A 69 -26.65 -8.13 3.88
CA CYS A 69 -27.57 -7.19 4.54
C CYS A 69 -28.77 -7.93 5.18
N ASP A 70 -29.32 -8.93 4.50
CA ASP A 70 -30.46 -9.69 4.97
C ASP A 70 -30.05 -10.57 6.17
N ARG A 71 -28.87 -11.20 6.14
CA ARG A 71 -28.30 -11.93 7.29
C ARG A 71 -28.15 -11.03 8.51
N LEU A 72 -27.54 -9.85 8.34
CA LEU A 72 -27.39 -8.90 9.46
C LEU A 72 -28.74 -8.41 9.99
N ALA A 73 -29.70 -8.15 9.12
CA ALA A 73 -31.04 -7.76 9.52
C ALA A 73 -31.73 -8.85 10.37
N GLU A 74 -31.60 -10.12 9.98
CA GLU A 74 -32.19 -11.24 10.71
C GLU A 74 -31.50 -11.47 12.06
N THR A 75 -30.16 -11.45 12.08
CA THR A 75 -29.39 -11.82 13.29
C THR A 75 -29.25 -10.67 14.29
N THR A 76 -29.18 -9.42 13.82
CA THR A 76 -28.93 -8.25 14.67
C THR A 76 -30.12 -7.29 14.74
N GLY A 77 -31.19 -7.53 13.97
CA GLY A 77 -32.33 -6.63 13.84
C GLY A 77 -32.06 -5.36 13.04
N ARG A 78 -30.84 -5.19 12.49
CA ARG A 78 -30.45 -4.00 11.73
C ARG A 78 -29.73 -4.38 10.43
N ARG A 79 -30.17 -3.80 9.33
CA ARG A 79 -29.49 -3.91 8.03
C ARG A 79 -28.22 -3.07 8.02
N ALA A 80 -27.16 -3.54 7.35
CA ALA A 80 -25.94 -2.76 7.17
C ALA A 80 -26.18 -1.53 6.29
N ASP A 81 -25.55 -0.43 6.64
CA ASP A 81 -25.51 0.76 5.82
C ASP A 81 -24.45 0.57 4.72
N VAL A 82 -24.70 1.11 3.52
CA VAL A 82 -23.84 0.94 2.35
C VAL A 82 -23.20 2.27 1.97
N ASP A 83 -21.89 2.33 1.96
CA ASP A 83 -21.11 3.43 1.39
C ASP A 83 -20.17 2.89 0.32
N ALA A 84 -20.46 3.22 -0.94
CA ALA A 84 -19.65 2.74 -2.07
C ALA A 84 -18.35 3.54 -2.27
N ALA A 85 -18.28 4.74 -1.70
CA ALA A 85 -17.15 5.66 -1.90
C ALA A 85 -16.09 5.49 -0.81
N ASP A 86 -16.53 5.40 0.46
CA ASP A 86 -15.62 5.33 1.61
C ASP A 86 -16.16 4.39 2.70
N PRO A 87 -16.25 3.07 2.44
CA PRO A 87 -16.80 2.11 3.39
C PRO A 87 -15.82 1.83 4.54
N ASP A 88 -16.36 1.53 5.73
CA ASP A 88 -15.58 1.02 6.86
C ASP A 88 -15.11 -0.42 6.61
N VAL A 89 -15.88 -1.19 5.83
CA VAL A 89 -15.58 -2.57 5.44
C VAL A 89 -15.73 -2.73 3.94
N HIS A 90 -14.63 -2.96 3.25
CA HIS A 90 -14.65 -3.26 1.83
C HIS A 90 -14.46 -4.76 1.60
N LEU A 91 -15.40 -5.38 0.91
CA LEU A 91 -15.39 -6.81 0.58
C LEU A 91 -15.12 -7.01 -0.91
N LEU A 92 -14.31 -8.01 -1.22
CA LEU A 92 -14.03 -8.45 -2.59
C LEU A 92 -14.62 -9.85 -2.83
N LEU A 93 -15.61 -9.91 -3.70
CA LEU A 93 -16.11 -11.16 -4.28
C LEU A 93 -15.28 -11.52 -5.51
N SER A 94 -14.63 -12.67 -5.50
CA SER A 94 -13.86 -13.18 -6.64
C SER A 94 -14.55 -14.41 -7.21
N LEU A 95 -14.87 -14.36 -8.51
CA LEU A 95 -15.55 -15.42 -9.25
C LEU A 95 -14.59 -16.04 -10.26
N ARG A 96 -14.49 -17.37 -10.29
CA ARG A 96 -13.67 -18.10 -11.25
C ARG A 96 -14.29 -19.46 -11.54
N GLN A 97 -14.71 -19.70 -12.76
CA GLN A 97 -15.44 -20.92 -13.14
C GLN A 97 -16.71 -21.06 -12.27
N CYS A 98 -16.89 -22.18 -11.54
CA CYS A 98 -17.99 -22.39 -10.58
C CYS A 98 -17.61 -22.05 -9.14
N ARG A 99 -16.41 -21.49 -8.89
CA ARG A 99 -15.92 -21.17 -7.54
C ARG A 99 -16.01 -19.69 -7.25
N ALA A 100 -16.43 -19.39 -6.04
CA ALA A 100 -16.44 -18.04 -5.50
C ALA A 100 -15.62 -17.97 -4.21
N SER A 101 -15.06 -16.82 -3.94
CA SER A 101 -14.51 -16.48 -2.63
C SER A 101 -14.89 -15.04 -2.27
N ILE A 102 -15.23 -14.83 -1.01
CA ILE A 102 -15.43 -13.49 -0.46
C ILE A 102 -14.33 -13.18 0.54
N SER A 103 -13.77 -11.99 0.44
CA SER A 103 -12.60 -11.58 1.21
C SER A 103 -12.76 -10.18 1.74
N LEU A 104 -12.30 -9.93 2.97
CA LEU A 104 -12.16 -8.62 3.56
C LEU A 104 -10.87 -7.96 3.05
N ASP A 105 -10.96 -6.75 2.49
CA ASP A 105 -9.80 -5.96 2.11
C ASP A 105 -9.26 -5.20 3.33
N LEU A 106 -8.10 -5.62 3.83
CA LEU A 106 -7.44 -4.95 4.95
C LEU A 106 -6.78 -3.64 4.53
N SER A 107 -6.58 -3.44 3.24
CA SER A 107 -5.80 -2.31 2.75
C SER A 107 -6.61 -1.03 2.64
N GLY A 108 -7.92 -1.12 2.33
CA GLY A 108 -8.71 0.03 1.90
C GLY A 108 -8.20 0.53 0.54
N ASP A 109 -7.46 1.61 0.51
CA ASP A 109 -6.73 2.03 -0.70
C ASP A 109 -5.53 1.11 -0.99
N PRO A 110 -5.11 0.98 -2.28
CA PRO A 110 -3.90 0.22 -2.61
C PRO A 110 -2.67 0.67 -1.82
N LEU A 111 -1.87 -0.27 -1.32
CA LEU A 111 -0.72 0.02 -0.45
C LEU A 111 0.41 0.81 -1.14
N PHE A 112 0.45 0.81 -2.47
CA PHE A 112 1.39 1.65 -3.21
C PHE A 112 1.01 3.15 -3.21
N LYS A 113 -0.22 3.53 -2.87
CA LYS A 113 -0.62 4.91 -2.67
C LYS A 113 -0.09 5.42 -1.32
N ARG A 114 1.22 5.66 -1.24
CA ARG A 114 1.93 6.06 -0.02
C ARG A 114 2.76 7.34 -0.14
N LEU A 115 2.65 8.01 -1.28
CA LEU A 115 3.24 9.35 -1.44
C LEU A 115 2.41 10.36 -0.65
N THR A 116 3.10 11.29 0.01
CA THR A 116 2.42 12.41 0.65
C THR A 116 1.67 13.25 -0.37
N PRO A 117 0.58 13.95 0.01
CA PRO A 117 -0.14 14.83 -0.92
C PRO A 117 0.77 15.90 -1.54
N ALA A 118 1.75 16.39 -0.79
CA ALA A 118 2.73 17.37 -1.29
C ALA A 118 3.65 16.77 -2.36
N ALA A 119 4.18 15.56 -2.14
CA ALA A 119 5.00 14.85 -3.11
C ALA A 119 4.19 14.48 -4.36
N THR A 120 2.94 14.04 -4.19
CA THR A 120 2.04 13.71 -5.31
C THR A 120 1.83 14.93 -6.21
N ARG A 121 1.47 16.09 -5.63
CA ARG A 121 1.32 17.33 -6.39
C ARG A 121 2.63 17.78 -7.06
N ALA A 122 3.77 17.59 -6.38
CA ALA A 122 5.07 17.94 -6.94
C ALA A 122 5.46 17.11 -8.17
N GLY A 123 5.01 15.85 -8.23
CA GLY A 123 5.22 14.94 -9.36
C GLY A 123 4.14 14.97 -10.44
N GLU A 124 3.14 15.85 -10.32
CA GLU A 124 2.03 15.91 -11.26
C GLU A 124 2.51 16.21 -12.68
N GLY A 125 2.05 15.42 -13.66
CA GLY A 125 2.50 15.51 -15.05
C GLY A 125 3.86 14.87 -15.35
N ALA A 126 4.56 14.31 -14.36
CA ALA A 126 5.84 13.62 -14.56
C ALA A 126 5.66 12.10 -14.55
N HIS A 127 6.62 11.40 -15.17
CA HIS A 127 6.72 9.95 -15.07
C HIS A 127 7.33 9.55 -13.72
N VAL A 128 6.47 9.28 -12.74
CA VAL A 128 6.88 8.84 -11.41
C VAL A 128 6.75 7.33 -11.31
N LEU A 129 7.84 6.64 -11.01
CA LEU A 129 7.82 5.20 -10.77
C LEU A 129 6.94 4.90 -9.55
N ARG A 130 6.02 3.98 -9.72
CA ARG A 130 5.10 3.56 -8.66
C ARG A 130 5.88 2.96 -7.48
N PRO A 131 5.58 3.32 -6.22
CA PRO A 131 6.38 2.97 -5.05
C PRO A 131 6.65 1.48 -4.84
N ASP A 132 5.71 0.60 -5.18
CA ASP A 132 5.92 -0.86 -5.08
C ASP A 132 6.91 -1.38 -6.13
N TYR A 133 6.93 -0.82 -7.34
CA TYR A 133 7.94 -1.14 -8.34
C TYR A 133 9.31 -0.57 -7.97
N ALA A 134 9.35 0.66 -7.42
CA ALA A 134 10.58 1.22 -6.89
C ALA A 134 11.18 0.33 -5.78
N ALA A 135 10.34 -0.12 -4.84
CA ALA A 135 10.74 -1.05 -3.79
C ALA A 135 11.26 -2.38 -4.34
N LEU A 136 10.62 -2.92 -5.40
CA LEU A 136 11.07 -4.15 -6.05
C LEU A 136 12.47 -3.98 -6.67
N VAL A 137 12.71 -2.89 -7.40
CA VAL A 137 14.01 -2.58 -8.01
C VAL A 137 15.08 -2.45 -6.92
N LEU A 138 14.79 -1.68 -5.85
CA LEU A 138 15.72 -1.48 -4.74
C LEU A 138 16.04 -2.79 -3.99
N ALA A 139 15.05 -3.67 -3.84
CA ALA A 139 15.26 -4.99 -3.25
C ALA A 139 16.18 -5.87 -4.14
N GLN A 140 15.99 -5.82 -5.46
CA GLN A 140 16.82 -6.60 -6.41
C GLN A 140 18.29 -6.15 -6.43
N VAL A 141 18.56 -4.86 -6.26
CA VAL A 141 19.94 -4.35 -6.18
C VAL A 141 20.54 -4.43 -4.76
N GLY A 142 19.82 -5.02 -3.80
CA GLY A 142 20.30 -5.22 -2.44
C GLY A 142 20.30 -3.98 -1.55
N TRP A 143 19.61 -2.90 -1.95
CA TRP A 143 19.61 -1.63 -1.22
C TRP A 143 19.15 -1.78 0.24
N THR A 144 18.12 -2.59 0.51
CA THR A 144 17.64 -2.84 1.86
C THR A 144 18.74 -3.41 2.76
N ALA A 145 19.44 -4.44 2.30
CA ALA A 145 20.54 -5.07 3.05
C ALA A 145 21.71 -4.09 3.30
N LEU A 146 22.01 -3.24 2.30
CA LEU A 146 23.02 -2.19 2.48
C LEU A 146 22.62 -1.15 3.53
N CYS A 147 21.36 -0.76 3.59
CA CYS A 147 20.85 0.19 4.59
C CYS A 147 20.78 -0.39 6.02
N GLU A 148 20.65 -1.70 6.14
CA GLU A 148 20.60 -2.40 7.43
C GLU A 148 21.99 -2.79 7.96
N ARG A 149 23.02 -2.65 7.14
CA ARG A 149 24.40 -2.94 7.54
C ARG A 149 24.86 -1.98 8.63
N GLU A 150 25.41 -2.49 9.70
CA GLU A 150 26.09 -1.67 10.70
C GLU A 150 27.36 -1.09 10.10
N LEU A 151 27.52 0.23 10.22
CA LEU A 151 28.70 0.95 9.76
C LEU A 151 29.73 1.01 10.87
N THR A 152 30.98 0.70 10.54
CA THR A 152 32.12 0.79 11.44
C THR A 152 32.81 2.15 11.33
N ALA A 153 33.71 2.49 12.27
CA ALA A 153 34.52 3.70 12.18
C ALA A 153 35.38 3.72 10.88
N ASP A 154 35.86 2.54 10.45
CA ASP A 154 36.63 2.39 9.22
C ASP A 154 35.79 2.70 7.96
N ASP A 155 34.50 2.35 7.96
CA ASP A 155 33.59 2.70 6.86
C ASP A 155 33.43 4.23 6.72
N TYR A 156 33.40 4.95 7.85
CA TYR A 156 33.31 6.41 7.84
C TYR A 156 34.63 7.06 7.41
N GLU A 157 35.78 6.54 7.90
CA GLU A 157 37.11 7.05 7.56
C GLU A 157 37.44 6.85 6.07
N ASN A 158 37.00 5.74 5.48
CA ASN A 158 37.23 5.40 4.08
C ASN A 158 36.08 5.80 3.14
N GLU A 159 35.07 6.54 3.63
CA GLU A 159 33.88 6.93 2.88
C GLU A 159 33.11 5.73 2.24
N ALA A 160 33.26 4.53 2.83
CA ALA A 160 32.64 3.28 2.36
C ALA A 160 31.15 3.18 2.74
N LEU A 161 30.42 4.27 2.57
CA LEU A 161 29.00 4.35 2.86
C LEU A 161 28.16 3.58 1.82
N PRO A 162 27.00 3.02 2.22
CA PRO A 162 26.01 2.52 1.28
C PRO A 162 25.74 3.56 0.19
N THR A 163 25.97 3.19 -1.07
CA THR A 163 25.85 4.14 -2.19
C THR A 163 24.83 3.65 -3.20
N LEU A 164 23.88 4.52 -3.56
CA LEU A 164 22.90 4.31 -4.62
C LEU A 164 23.03 5.42 -5.66
N ILE A 165 23.16 5.06 -6.93
CA ILE A 165 23.16 6.00 -8.04
C ILE A 165 21.93 5.71 -8.91
N ASP A 166 21.02 6.69 -8.99
CA ASP A 166 19.89 6.67 -9.92
C ASP A 166 20.28 7.49 -11.17
N ALA A 167 20.66 6.80 -12.23
CA ALA A 167 21.16 7.39 -13.47
C ALA A 167 20.05 7.97 -14.39
N SER A 168 18.78 7.74 -14.06
CA SER A 168 17.61 8.29 -14.77
C SER A 168 16.49 8.54 -13.78
N CYS A 169 16.65 9.58 -12.96
CA CYS A 169 15.80 9.78 -11.79
C CYS A 169 14.37 10.25 -12.12
N ALA A 170 14.09 10.62 -13.38
CA ALA A 170 12.76 10.98 -13.87
C ALA A 170 11.97 11.87 -12.86
N GLY A 171 10.80 11.37 -12.37
CA GLY A 171 10.01 12.06 -11.35
C GLY A 171 10.44 11.80 -9.90
N GLY A 172 11.56 11.09 -9.64
CA GLY A 172 12.10 10.89 -8.29
C GLY A 172 11.44 9.77 -7.47
N GLY A 173 10.58 8.94 -8.07
CA GLY A 173 9.88 7.87 -7.36
C GLY A 173 10.82 6.84 -6.71
N LEU A 174 11.91 6.46 -7.40
CA LEU A 174 12.93 5.55 -6.89
C LEU A 174 13.67 6.18 -5.69
N LEU A 175 14.03 7.45 -5.81
CA LEU A 175 14.74 8.19 -4.76
C LEU A 175 13.91 8.28 -3.47
N LEU A 176 12.62 8.58 -3.58
CA LEU A 176 11.72 8.62 -2.41
C LEU A 176 11.67 7.29 -1.69
N GLU A 177 11.56 6.19 -2.44
CA GLU A 177 11.50 4.86 -1.85
C GLU A 177 12.86 4.45 -1.27
N ALA A 178 13.97 4.84 -1.91
CA ALA A 178 15.31 4.61 -1.39
C ALA A 178 15.53 5.27 -0.02
N VAL A 179 15.09 6.52 0.13
CA VAL A 179 15.15 7.24 1.43
C VAL A 179 14.19 6.62 2.45
N ASN A 180 12.97 6.21 2.04
CA ASN A 180 12.04 5.51 2.93
C ASN A 180 12.63 4.20 3.47
N ILE A 181 13.42 3.47 2.68
CA ILE A 181 14.12 2.25 3.12
C ILE A 181 15.27 2.63 4.07
N LEU A 182 16.10 3.59 3.71
CA LEU A 182 17.21 4.06 4.52
C LEU A 182 16.76 4.51 5.92
N THR A 183 15.66 5.26 5.98
CA THR A 183 15.10 5.78 7.24
C THR A 183 14.17 4.80 7.94
N ASP A 184 14.10 3.55 7.50
CA ASP A 184 13.21 2.52 8.04
C ASP A 184 11.74 2.98 8.21
N ARG A 185 11.30 3.89 7.35
CA ARG A 185 9.93 4.40 7.40
C ARG A 185 8.93 3.33 7.00
N ALA A 186 7.99 3.00 7.85
CA ALA A 186 6.92 2.08 7.52
C ALA A 186 6.06 2.61 6.36
N PRO A 187 5.86 1.85 5.27
CA PRO A 187 5.09 2.30 4.10
C PRO A 187 3.68 2.78 4.42
N GLY A 188 3.05 2.17 5.42
CA GLY A 188 1.69 2.50 5.85
C GLY A 188 1.59 3.58 6.92
N ALA A 189 2.70 4.12 7.44
CA ALA A 189 2.69 5.06 8.57
C ALA A 189 1.97 6.39 8.30
N ALA A 190 1.88 6.81 7.03
CA ALA A 190 1.21 8.05 6.65
C ALA A 190 -0.27 7.86 6.27
N ARG A 191 -0.82 6.67 6.44
CA ARG A 191 -2.22 6.39 6.12
C ARG A 191 -3.13 6.81 7.26
N GLU A 192 -4.20 7.52 6.92
CA GLU A 192 -5.22 7.97 7.87
C GLU A 192 -6.31 6.91 8.09
N ARG A 193 -6.58 6.07 7.07
CA ARG A 193 -7.62 5.02 7.11
C ARG A 193 -7.12 3.68 6.59
N TRP A 194 -7.68 2.61 7.19
CA TRP A 194 -7.43 1.22 6.83
C TRP A 194 -8.74 0.45 6.63
N GLY A 195 -8.74 -0.53 5.73
CA GLY A 195 -9.92 -1.31 5.41
C GLY A 195 -10.37 -2.30 6.50
N PHE A 196 -9.63 -2.38 7.61
CA PHE A 196 -9.96 -3.25 8.75
C PHE A 196 -10.58 -2.51 9.94
N GLU A 197 -10.80 -1.21 9.85
CA GLU A 197 -11.34 -0.41 10.97
C GLU A 197 -12.76 -0.81 11.34
N GLY A 198 -13.56 -1.24 10.37
CA GLY A 198 -14.90 -1.81 10.59
C GLY A 198 -14.94 -3.30 10.92
N TRP A 199 -13.79 -3.96 10.99
CA TRP A 199 -13.71 -5.38 11.32
C TRP A 199 -13.85 -5.62 12.81
N GLN A 200 -14.70 -6.58 13.21
CA GLN A 200 -14.99 -6.89 14.63
C GLN A 200 -13.75 -7.33 15.41
N LEU A 201 -12.78 -7.98 14.75
CA LEU A 201 -11.55 -8.44 15.38
C LEU A 201 -10.43 -7.38 15.36
N HIS A 202 -10.71 -6.13 14.93
CA HIS A 202 -9.73 -5.06 14.98
C HIS A 202 -9.44 -4.67 16.43
N ASP A 203 -8.17 -4.80 16.83
CA ASP A 203 -7.64 -4.33 18.11
C ASP A 203 -6.97 -2.96 17.92
N ALA A 204 -7.68 -1.90 18.27
CA ALA A 204 -7.19 -0.53 18.13
C ALA A 204 -5.98 -0.25 19.03
N ALA A 205 -5.89 -0.87 20.21
CA ALA A 205 -4.76 -0.67 21.12
C ALA A 205 -3.48 -1.30 20.56
N LEU A 206 -3.58 -2.52 20.03
CA LEU A 206 -2.48 -3.18 19.35
C LEU A 206 -2.05 -2.40 18.10
N TRP A 207 -3.00 -1.83 17.35
CA TRP A 207 -2.70 -1.02 16.17
C TRP A 207 -1.92 0.24 16.52
N GLU A 208 -2.30 0.96 17.58
CA GLU A 208 -1.57 2.13 18.06
C GLU A 208 -0.15 1.78 18.55
N GLN A 209 0.04 0.63 19.18
CA GLN A 209 1.38 0.13 19.55
C GLN A 209 2.25 -0.09 18.30
N LEU A 210 1.72 -0.72 17.24
CA LEU A 210 2.44 -0.92 15.98
C LEU A 210 2.79 0.40 15.29
N LEU A 211 1.92 1.41 15.38
CA LEU A 211 2.21 2.76 14.86
C LEU A 211 3.27 3.48 15.69
N ALA A 212 3.26 3.31 17.01
CA ALA A 212 4.30 3.86 17.89
C ALA A 212 5.67 3.23 17.59
N GLU A 213 5.74 1.89 17.48
CA GLU A 213 6.95 1.18 17.06
C GLU A 213 7.47 1.70 15.71
N ALA A 214 6.58 1.91 14.73
CA ALA A 214 6.98 2.41 13.43
C ALA A 214 7.60 3.81 13.50
N ARG A 215 7.07 4.69 14.35
CA ARG A 215 7.63 6.04 14.58
C ARG A 215 8.99 5.98 15.29
N GLU A 216 9.14 5.12 16.26
CA GLU A 216 10.41 4.92 16.99
C GLU A 216 11.51 4.40 16.07
N ARG A 217 11.19 3.40 15.24
CA ARG A 217 12.12 2.85 14.25
C ARG A 217 12.53 3.88 13.20
N GLU A 218 11.58 4.66 12.67
CA GLU A 218 11.90 5.76 11.75
C GLU A 218 12.78 6.82 12.43
N ALA A 219 12.49 7.18 13.68
CA ALA A 219 13.29 8.17 14.43
C ALA A 219 14.72 7.68 14.63
N ALA A 220 14.90 6.43 15.04
CA ALA A 220 16.23 5.83 15.25
C ALA A 220 17.03 5.71 13.94
N ALA A 221 16.34 5.40 12.82
CA ALA A 221 17.00 5.23 11.52
C ALA A 221 17.28 6.54 10.79
N ARG A 222 16.76 7.67 11.24
CA ARG A 222 16.98 8.99 10.58
C ARG A 222 18.42 9.45 10.57
N GLU A 223 19.23 8.96 11.48
CA GLU A 223 20.66 9.30 11.54
C GLU A 223 21.53 8.34 10.73
N ARG A 224 20.95 7.32 10.09
CA ARG A 224 21.66 6.44 9.15
C ARG A 224 22.25 7.25 8.01
N GLN A 225 23.46 6.93 7.63
CA GLN A 225 24.19 7.60 6.57
C GLN A 225 24.25 6.70 5.33
N ALA A 226 24.02 7.31 4.18
CA ALA A 226 24.18 6.70 2.87
C ALA A 226 24.38 7.81 1.84
N ARG A 227 25.00 7.49 0.72
CA ARG A 227 25.14 8.38 -0.43
C ARG A 227 24.09 8.00 -1.47
N ILE A 228 23.12 8.89 -1.73
CA ILE A 228 22.11 8.71 -2.79
C ILE A 228 22.34 9.81 -3.82
N VAL A 229 22.71 9.43 -5.03
CA VAL A 229 23.03 10.36 -6.13
C VAL A 229 21.99 10.21 -7.21
N ALA A 230 21.37 11.33 -7.58
CA ALA A 230 20.38 11.42 -8.65
C ALA A 230 20.95 12.12 -9.87
N VAL A 231 20.88 11.45 -11.01
CA VAL A 231 21.30 11.98 -12.30
C VAL A 231 20.16 11.87 -13.30
N ASP A 232 20.02 12.84 -14.17
CA ASP A 232 19.15 12.74 -15.36
C ASP A 232 19.70 13.61 -16.47
N VAL A 233 19.59 13.14 -17.70
CA VAL A 233 19.97 13.90 -18.90
C VAL A 233 18.98 15.02 -19.20
N ASP A 234 17.71 14.84 -18.77
CA ASP A 234 16.68 15.86 -18.86
C ASP A 234 16.69 16.77 -17.61
N PRO A 235 17.05 18.06 -17.77
CA PRO A 235 17.04 19.00 -16.65
C PRO A 235 15.63 19.20 -16.04
N ALA A 236 14.56 19.03 -16.83
CA ALA A 236 13.19 19.19 -16.35
C ALA A 236 12.79 18.01 -15.44
N ALA A 237 13.14 16.79 -15.84
CA ALA A 237 12.95 15.60 -15.02
C ALA A 237 13.71 15.71 -13.69
N ARG A 238 15.00 16.05 -13.72
CA ARG A 238 15.81 16.28 -12.51
C ARG A 238 15.22 17.33 -11.58
N LYS A 239 14.77 18.48 -12.12
CA LYS A 239 14.13 19.53 -11.32
C LYS A 239 12.83 19.07 -10.68
N THR A 240 12.07 18.20 -11.35
CA THR A 240 10.85 17.59 -10.79
C THR A 240 11.18 16.63 -9.67
N ALA A 241 12.17 15.74 -9.86
CA ALA A 241 12.66 14.83 -8.83
C ALA A 241 13.15 15.59 -7.58
N GLU A 242 13.95 16.66 -7.77
CA GLU A 242 14.41 17.51 -6.67
C GLU A 242 13.25 18.15 -5.90
N ARG A 243 12.24 18.66 -6.61
CA ARG A 243 11.02 19.20 -5.99
C ARG A 243 10.26 18.16 -5.20
N MET A 244 10.09 16.93 -5.74
CA MET A 244 9.41 15.84 -5.04
C MET A 244 10.16 15.42 -3.78
N VAL A 245 11.48 15.23 -3.86
CA VAL A 245 12.34 14.88 -2.73
C VAL A 245 12.29 15.97 -1.66
N LYS A 246 12.32 17.26 -2.06
CA LYS A 246 12.17 18.39 -1.14
C LYS A 246 10.80 18.42 -0.46
N CYS A 247 9.72 18.20 -1.21
CA CYS A 247 8.35 18.15 -0.66
C CYS A 247 8.12 16.97 0.28
N ALA A 248 8.86 15.88 0.13
CA ALA A 248 8.87 14.75 1.05
C ALA A 248 9.73 14.99 2.32
N GLY A 249 10.48 16.10 2.40
CA GLY A 249 11.40 16.40 3.49
C GLY A 249 12.75 15.68 3.42
N TYR A 250 13.12 15.17 2.25
CA TYR A 250 14.28 14.28 2.06
C TYR A 250 15.48 14.94 1.37
N LYS A 251 15.47 16.28 1.22
CA LYS A 251 16.54 17.01 0.53
C LYS A 251 17.94 16.70 1.03
N ARG A 252 18.11 16.45 2.32
CA ARG A 252 19.42 16.18 2.94
C ARG A 252 20.03 14.81 2.56
N PHE A 253 19.22 13.89 2.03
CA PHE A 253 19.60 12.53 1.72
C PHE A 253 20.01 12.31 0.26
N VAL A 254 19.75 13.27 -0.63
CA VAL A 254 19.91 13.06 -2.08
C VAL A 254 20.71 14.20 -2.69
N ASP A 255 21.79 13.84 -3.37
CA ASP A 255 22.62 14.74 -4.16
C ASP A 255 22.17 14.71 -5.63
N PHE A 256 21.88 15.87 -6.20
CA PHE A 256 21.45 16.01 -7.58
C PHE A 256 22.61 16.50 -8.45
N CYS A 257 23.04 15.66 -9.40
CA CYS A 257 24.15 15.95 -10.30
C CYS A 257 23.68 16.16 -11.75
N ALA A 258 24.40 16.99 -12.50
CA ALA A 258 24.18 17.12 -13.93
C ALA A 258 24.86 15.95 -14.68
N ALA A 259 24.17 15.37 -15.65
CA ALA A 259 24.68 14.22 -16.44
C ALA A 259 26.02 14.46 -17.17
N LYS A 260 26.50 15.71 -17.21
CA LYS A 260 27.77 16.07 -17.85
C LYS A 260 28.99 16.05 -16.91
N SER A 261 28.83 15.86 -15.61
CA SER A 261 29.98 15.76 -14.71
C SER A 261 30.47 14.29 -14.72
N ALA A 262 31.53 14.06 -15.49
CA ALA A 262 32.21 12.75 -15.54
C ALA A 262 32.79 12.30 -14.18
N THR A 263 32.69 13.15 -13.16
CA THR A 263 33.19 12.96 -11.79
C THR A 263 32.18 12.28 -10.84
N VAL A 264 31.08 11.76 -11.34
CA VAL A 264 30.08 11.05 -10.49
C VAL A 264 30.51 9.62 -10.15
N LEU A 265 31.51 9.09 -10.86
CA LEU A 265 31.97 7.69 -10.75
C LEU A 265 33.41 7.52 -10.25
N ASP A 266 34.12 8.61 -9.88
CA ASP A 266 35.45 8.56 -9.29
C ASP A 266 35.40 8.61 -7.77
#